data_96b5348e46298dd129ed0f2b6a72f76b
#
_entry.id   96b5348e46298dd129ed0f2b6a72f76b
#
_cell.length_a   1.000
_cell.length_b   1.000
_cell.length_c   1.000
_cell.angle_alpha   90.00
_cell.angle_beta   90.00
_cell.angle_gamma   90.00
#
_symmetry.space_group_name_H-M   'P 1'
#
loop_
_entity.id
_entity.type
_entity.pdbx_description
1 polymer ?
#
loop_
_entity_poly.entity_id
_entity_poly.type
_entity_poly.pdbx_seq_one_letter_code
_entity_poly.pdbx_strand_id
1 'polypeptide(L)'
;IKWDAYYTAKNFVKNRLKSPSTANFPNGKDATITLLPDGVTYKIYSYVDSQNGFGAMIRTRWYAKLIIDGDSWKLLDLVFLAD
;
A
#
# COMPACT_ATOMS: atom_id res chain seq x y z
N ILE A 1 -1.65 15.06 3.73
CA ILE A 1 -0.50 14.48 3.05
C ILE A 1 -0.35 12.98 3.35
N LYS A 2 -0.70 12.53 4.56
CA LYS A 2 -0.68 11.08 4.83
C LYS A 2 -1.68 10.32 3.97
N TRP A 3 -2.79 10.94 3.59
CA TRP A 3 -3.76 10.31 2.69
C TRP A 3 -3.20 10.19 1.28
N ASP A 4 -2.39 11.16 0.85
CA ASP A 4 -1.69 11.08 -0.44
C ASP A 4 -0.67 9.94 -0.43
N ALA A 5 0.02 9.74 0.70
CA ALA A 5 0.94 8.62 0.86
C ALA A 5 0.21 7.29 0.74
N TYR A 6 -0.96 7.16 1.39
CA TYR A 6 -1.76 5.94 1.33
C TYR A 6 -2.27 5.69 -0.10
N TYR A 7 -2.79 6.72 -0.76
CA TYR A 7 -3.26 6.61 -2.14
C TYR A 7 -2.14 6.14 -3.07
N THR A 8 -0.95 6.73 -2.93
CA THR A 8 0.20 6.36 -3.74
C THR A 8 0.66 4.94 -3.45
N ALA A 9 0.69 4.55 -2.18
CA ALA A 9 1.03 3.18 -1.79
C ALA A 9 0.08 2.17 -2.40
N LYS A 10 -1.23 2.45 -2.40
CA LYS A 10 -2.22 1.56 -3.00
C LYS A 10 -1.93 1.33 -4.49
N ASN A 11 -1.52 2.36 -5.22
CA ASN A 11 -1.20 2.21 -6.63
C ASN A 11 0.00 1.28 -6.84
N PHE A 12 1.03 1.41 -6.02
CA PHE A 12 2.19 0.51 -6.10
C PHE A 12 1.81 -0.93 -5.78
N VAL A 13 0.99 -1.14 -4.74
CA VAL A 13 0.52 -2.47 -4.37
C VAL A 13 -0.30 -3.07 -5.50
N LYS A 14 -1.25 -2.31 -6.03
CA LYS A 14 -2.14 -2.75 -7.10
C LYS A 14 -1.36 -3.26 -8.32
N ASN A 15 -0.27 -2.57 -8.66
CA ASN A 15 0.54 -2.93 -9.82
C ASN A 15 1.29 -4.25 -9.65
N ARG A 16 1.37 -4.77 -8.44
CA ARG A 16 2.03 -6.06 -8.15
C ARG A 16 1.07 -7.20 -7.94
N LEU A 17 -0.24 -6.95 -8.00
CA LEU A 17 -1.25 -8.00 -7.85
C LEU A 17 -1.43 -8.78 -9.14
N LYS A 18 -1.84 -10.05 -9.03
CA LYS A 18 -2.15 -10.88 -10.20
C LYS A 18 -3.38 -10.38 -10.94
N SER A 19 -4.39 -9.90 -10.20
CA SER A 19 -5.64 -9.39 -10.77
C SER A 19 -5.89 -7.97 -10.25
N PRO A 20 -5.15 -6.97 -10.75
CA PRO A 20 -5.24 -5.61 -10.23
C PRO A 20 -6.64 -5.02 -10.28
N SER A 21 -7.43 -5.36 -11.31
CA SER A 21 -8.78 -4.82 -11.48
C SER A 21 -9.75 -5.30 -10.40
N THR A 22 -9.41 -6.36 -9.66
CA THR A 22 -10.24 -6.90 -8.59
C THR A 22 -9.86 -6.34 -7.22
N ALA A 23 -8.85 -5.48 -7.14
CA ALA A 23 -8.32 -4.97 -5.89
C ALA A 23 -9.35 -4.13 -5.15
N ASN A 24 -9.55 -4.44 -3.87
CA ASN A 24 -10.44 -3.71 -2.99
C ASN A 24 -9.66 -3.37 -1.71
N PHE A 25 -9.35 -2.09 -1.54
CA PHE A 25 -8.59 -1.60 -0.40
C PHE A 25 -9.52 -1.06 0.68
N PRO A 26 -9.16 -1.18 1.96
CA PRO A 26 -9.93 -0.56 3.03
C PRO A 26 -9.76 0.95 3.01
N ASN A 27 -10.62 1.66 3.74
CA ASN A 27 -10.46 3.08 3.97
C ASN A 27 -9.13 3.37 4.66
N GLY A 28 -8.59 4.57 4.46
CA GLY A 28 -7.32 4.95 5.05
C GLY A 28 -7.31 4.87 6.58
N LYS A 29 -8.47 5.05 7.24
CA LYS A 29 -8.57 4.93 8.70
C LYS A 29 -8.30 3.51 9.19
N ASP A 30 -8.43 2.50 8.33
CA ASP A 30 -8.13 1.10 8.65
C ASP A 30 -6.69 0.73 8.31
N ALA A 31 -5.91 1.69 7.83
CA ALA A 31 -4.48 1.54 7.58
C ALA A 31 -3.70 2.17 8.73
N THR A 32 -2.50 1.65 8.99
CA THR A 32 -1.57 2.28 9.92
C THR A 32 -0.55 3.08 9.12
N ILE A 33 -0.61 4.40 9.25
CA ILE A 33 0.26 5.32 8.50
C ILE A 33 1.11 6.08 9.50
N THR A 34 2.42 5.92 9.42
CA THR A 34 3.37 6.52 10.35
C THR A 34 4.34 7.42 9.58
N LEU A 35 4.38 8.70 9.96
CA LEU A 35 5.40 9.63 9.48
C LEU A 35 6.64 9.47 10.35
N LEU A 36 7.80 9.23 9.71
CA LEU A 36 9.07 9.10 10.43
C LEU A 36 9.60 10.46 10.88
N PRO A 37 10.56 10.48 11.83
CA PRO A 37 11.10 11.74 12.34
C PRO A 37 11.76 12.64 11.31
N ASP A 38 12.16 12.10 10.15
CA ASP A 38 12.73 12.92 9.07
C ASP A 38 11.68 13.83 8.40
N GLY A 39 10.39 13.63 8.68
CA GLY A 39 9.32 14.45 8.16
C GLY A 39 8.95 14.19 6.71
N VAL A 40 9.57 13.24 6.05
CA VAL A 40 9.34 12.96 4.62
C VAL A 40 9.14 11.48 4.30
N THR A 41 9.42 10.59 5.24
CA THR A 41 9.29 9.14 5.03
C THR A 41 8.05 8.63 5.76
N TYR A 42 7.22 7.87 5.04
CA TYR A 42 5.99 7.28 5.55
C TYR A 42 6.07 5.77 5.51
N LYS A 43 5.68 5.12 6.62
CA LYS A 43 5.47 3.68 6.68
C LYS A 43 3.99 3.40 6.71
N ILE A 44 3.52 2.48 5.87
CA ILE A 44 2.11 2.17 5.73
C ILE A 44 1.90 0.67 5.83
N TYR A 45 1.02 0.26 6.76
CA TYR A 45 0.56 -1.12 6.89
C TYR A 45 -0.92 -1.15 6.58
N SER A 46 -1.33 -2.06 5.71
CA SER A 46 -2.74 -2.23 5.36
C SER A 46 -2.96 -3.62 4.78
N TYR A 47 -4.08 -3.80 4.12
CA TYR A 47 -4.38 -5.03 3.40
C TYR A 47 -5.09 -4.71 2.09
N VAL A 48 -5.20 -5.69 1.23
CA VAL A 48 -5.97 -5.61 0.00
C VAL A 48 -6.67 -6.95 -0.22
N ASP A 49 -7.92 -6.90 -0.62
CA ASP A 49 -8.67 -8.07 -1.06
C ASP A 49 -8.65 -8.09 -2.57
N SER A 50 -8.21 -9.20 -3.15
CA SER A 50 -8.12 -9.34 -4.60
C SER A 50 -8.21 -10.80 -5.00
N GLN A 51 -8.50 -11.07 -6.27
CA GLN A 51 -8.56 -12.43 -6.78
C GLN A 51 -7.15 -13.00 -6.98
N ASN A 52 -6.99 -14.27 -6.61
CA ASN A 52 -5.78 -15.03 -6.91
C ASN A 52 -5.89 -15.62 -8.33
N GLY A 53 -4.90 -16.43 -8.74
CA GLY A 53 -4.86 -17.06 -10.05
C GLY A 53 -6.00 -18.03 -10.33
N PHE A 54 -6.74 -18.44 -9.29
CA PHE A 54 -7.89 -19.35 -9.41
C PHE A 54 -9.24 -18.61 -9.31
N GLY A 55 -9.20 -17.26 -9.23
CA GLY A 55 -10.41 -16.45 -9.15
C GLY A 55 -11.00 -16.32 -7.74
N ALA A 56 -10.34 -16.87 -6.72
CA ALA A 56 -10.81 -16.73 -5.35
C ALA A 56 -10.33 -15.43 -4.74
N MET A 57 -11.24 -14.73 -4.02
CA MET A 57 -10.87 -13.52 -3.28
C MET A 57 -10.05 -13.89 -2.06
N ILE A 58 -8.86 -13.30 -1.97
CA ILE A 58 -7.98 -13.48 -0.82
C ILE A 58 -7.57 -12.12 -0.26
N ARG A 59 -7.31 -12.08 1.04
CA ARG A 59 -6.79 -10.90 1.71
C ARG A 59 -5.28 -11.02 1.83
N THR A 60 -4.58 -10.01 1.33
CA THR A 60 -3.12 -9.93 1.43
C THR A 60 -2.75 -8.71 2.26
N ARG A 61 -2.01 -8.93 3.35
CA ARG A 61 -1.48 -7.84 4.15
C ARG A 61 -0.20 -7.34 3.51
N TRP A 62 0.03 -6.03 3.60
CA TRP A 62 1.21 -5.44 2.98
C TRP A 62 1.78 -4.31 3.82
N TYR A 63 3.05 -4.06 3.59
CA TYR A 63 3.80 -2.95 4.16
C TYR A 63 4.46 -2.19 3.02
N ALA A 64 4.37 -0.87 3.05
CA ALA A 64 5.06 -0.01 2.10
C ALA A 64 5.79 1.10 2.84
N LYS A 65 6.93 1.48 2.31
CA LYS A 65 7.71 2.62 2.80
C LYS A 65 7.94 3.55 1.63
N LEU A 66 7.49 4.80 1.79
CA LEU A 66 7.53 5.81 0.74
C LEU A 66 8.21 7.06 1.27
N ILE A 67 8.89 7.77 0.39
CA ILE A 67 9.44 9.08 0.71
C ILE A 67 8.88 10.10 -0.26
N ILE A 68 8.53 11.29 0.27
CA ILE A 68 8.15 12.40 -0.59
C ILE A 68 9.39 13.23 -0.91
N ASP A 69 9.58 13.53 -2.19
CA ASP A 69 10.69 14.30 -2.70
C ASP A 69 10.12 15.41 -3.59
N GLY A 70 9.96 16.60 -3.02
CA GLY A 70 9.25 17.68 -3.69
C GLY A 70 7.78 17.29 -3.91
N ASP A 71 7.37 17.23 -5.18
CA ASP A 71 6.01 16.85 -5.56
C ASP A 71 5.89 15.37 -5.95
N SER A 72 6.96 14.59 -5.80
CA SER A 72 7.03 13.20 -6.25
C SER A 72 7.15 12.26 -5.07
N TRP A 73 6.54 11.09 -5.22
CA TRP A 73 6.67 9.99 -4.27
C TRP A 73 7.61 8.93 -4.83
N LYS A 74 8.52 8.44 -3.98
CA LYS A 74 9.38 7.31 -4.30
C LYS A 74 9.09 6.16 -3.39
N LEU A 75 8.95 4.97 -3.96
CA LEU A 75 8.79 3.74 -3.21
C LEU A 75 10.17 3.27 -2.75
N LEU A 76 10.35 3.15 -1.44
CA LEU A 76 11.58 2.66 -0.84
C LEU A 76 11.52 1.15 -0.57
N ASP A 77 10.33 0.66 -0.22
CA ASP A 77 10.14 -0.76 0.10
C ASP A 77 8.67 -1.12 -0.05
N LEU A 78 8.39 -2.35 -0.47
CA LEU A 78 7.05 -2.90 -0.56
C LEU A 78 7.12 -4.40 -0.34
N VAL A 79 6.44 -4.86 0.69
CA VAL A 79 6.48 -6.27 1.09
C VAL A 79 5.05 -6.77 1.27
N PHE A 80 4.74 -7.91 0.66
CA PHE A 80 3.53 -8.65 0.98
C PHE A 80 3.85 -9.56 2.15
N LEU A 81 3.08 -9.41 3.23
CA LEU A 81 3.33 -10.11 4.47
C LEU A 81 2.64 -11.47 4.45
N ALA A 82 3.34 -12.48 4.96
CA ALA A 82 2.75 -13.80 5.14
C ALA A 82 1.76 -13.77 6.31
N ASP A 83 0.69 -14.52 6.16
CA ASP A 83 -0.29 -14.72 7.25
C ASP A 83 0.24 -15.71 8.28
#